data_d965f565345cbe983d8aea93d0cff82d
#
_entry.id   d965f565345cbe983d8aea93d0cff82d
#
_cell.length_a   1.000
_cell.length_b   1.000
_cell.length_c   1.000
_cell.angle_alpha   90.00
_cell.angle_beta   90.00
_cell.angle_gamma   90.00
#
_symmetry.space_group_name_H-M   'P 1'
#
loop_
_entity.id
_entity.type
_entity.pdbx_description
1 polymer ?
#
loop_
_entity_poly.entity_id
_entity_poly.type
_entity_poly.pdbx_seq_one_letter_code
_entity_poly.pdbx_strand_id
1 'polypeptide(L)'
;MVXKDSKXGQATAVLCSAGLDSAVLLAIESSAXAXRVRPIYISVGFAWETAELAXLNRLVASPPFVXIDXIXKLNVDMXDIYTTSXWAVRGDPPAYDTPDSDVYLVGRNAMLLTKASVYCAHHGFDRIVXGTLAGNPFPDATPDFMNAMAQALSLGLAHGITIATPLAEYRKXXVIKLGEXLGVPFELTLSCMRPKGDXHCGLCSKCRERRDAFSETXICDPTKXXAKPPX
;
A
#
# COMPACT_ATOMS: atom_id res chain seq x y z
N MET A 1 35.15 0.70 23.35
CA MET A 1 33.99 -0.08 22.87
C MET A 1 33.69 0.39 21.44
N VAL A 2 34.02 -0.39 20.42
CA VAL A 2 34.00 0.03 19.01
C VAL A 2 32.58 -0.18 18.44
N UNK A 3 31.74 0.61 17.86
CA UNK A 3 30.74 0.49 17.34
C UNK A 3 30.89 -0.18 16.33
N LYS A 4 30.40 -1.05 16.28
CA LYS A 4 30.20 -1.82 15.08
C LYS A 4 29.29 -1.06 14.13
N ASP A 5 29.90 -0.35 13.21
CA ASP A 5 29.20 0.15 12.03
C ASP A 5 28.82 -1.07 11.17
N SER A 6 27.72 -1.71 11.52
CA SER A 6 27.16 -2.76 10.69
C SER A 6 26.38 -2.07 9.56
N LYS A 7 27.02 -1.78 8.44
CA LYS A 7 26.34 -1.47 7.18
C LYS A 7 25.63 -2.74 6.66
N UNK A 8 24.95 -3.39 7.35
CA UNK A 8 24.15 -4.30 6.97
C UNK A 8 23.07 -3.60 6.53
N GLY A 9 22.66 -3.92 5.43
CA GLY A 9 21.46 -3.36 4.84
C GLY A 9 20.30 -3.35 5.82
N GLN A 10 19.64 -2.24 5.92
CA GLN A 10 18.50 -2.10 6.83
C GLN A 10 17.37 -3.06 6.43
N ALA A 11 16.81 -3.77 7.41
CA ALA A 11 15.67 -4.66 7.17
C ALA A 11 14.40 -3.80 7.08
N THR A 12 13.71 -3.87 5.96
CA THR A 12 12.57 -3.02 5.65
C THR A 12 11.31 -3.84 5.47
N ALA A 13 10.24 -3.45 6.17
CA ALA A 13 8.89 -3.98 6.00
C ALA A 13 8.09 -3.01 5.12
N VAL A 14 7.50 -3.49 4.04
CA VAL A 14 6.72 -2.67 3.11
C VAL A 14 5.24 -3.02 3.26
N LEU A 15 4.41 -2.08 3.71
CA LEU A 15 2.96 -2.28 3.73
C LEU A 15 2.48 -2.34 2.29
N CYS A 16 1.93 -3.48 1.89
CA CYS A 16 1.68 -3.79 0.49
C CYS A 16 0.31 -4.45 0.28
N SER A 17 -0.51 -3.85 -0.57
CA SER A 17 -1.87 -4.32 -0.85
C SER A 17 -2.09 -4.68 -2.32
N ALA A 18 -1.04 -4.82 -3.12
CA ALA A 18 -1.10 -4.93 -4.58
C ALA A 18 -1.70 -3.68 -5.25
N GLY A 19 -1.99 -2.62 -4.51
CA GLY A 19 -2.34 -1.33 -5.12
C GLY A 19 -1.15 -0.80 -5.92
N LEU A 20 -1.44 0.01 -6.95
CA LEU A 20 -0.40 0.56 -7.83
C LEU A 20 0.74 1.20 -7.03
N ASP A 21 0.39 2.06 -6.07
CA ASP A 21 1.38 2.81 -5.30
C ASP A 21 2.25 1.89 -4.44
N SER A 22 1.63 0.89 -3.80
CA SER A 22 2.37 -0.05 -2.96
C SER A 22 3.25 -0.99 -3.79
N ALA A 23 2.85 -1.30 -5.03
CA ALA A 23 3.68 -2.10 -5.94
C ALA A 23 4.94 -1.32 -6.36
N VAL A 24 4.77 -0.04 -6.70
CA VAL A 24 5.91 0.82 -7.05
C VAL A 24 6.83 1.00 -5.84
N LEU A 25 6.23 1.22 -4.67
CA LEU A 25 6.99 1.33 -3.41
C LEU A 25 7.82 0.07 -3.15
N LEU A 26 7.20 -1.11 -3.32
CA LEU A 26 7.90 -2.38 -3.15
C LEU A 26 9.06 -2.51 -4.16
N ALA A 27 8.87 -2.05 -5.40
CA ALA A 27 9.93 -2.08 -6.41
C ALA A 27 11.09 -1.15 -6.04
N ILE A 28 10.79 0.04 -5.52
CA ILE A 28 11.83 0.96 -5.02
C ILE A 28 12.67 0.27 -3.93
N GLU A 29 12.01 -0.29 -2.94
CA GLU A 29 12.71 -0.90 -1.80
C GLU A 29 13.47 -2.16 -2.21
N SER A 30 12.94 -2.94 -3.14
CA SER A 30 13.62 -4.15 -3.62
C SER A 30 14.80 -3.84 -4.53
N SER A 31 14.82 -2.68 -5.19
CA SER A 31 15.94 -2.26 -6.04
C SER A 31 17.06 -1.60 -5.23
N ALA A 32 16.74 -1.20 -4.00
CA ALA A 32 17.75 -0.58 -3.13
C ALA A 32 18.65 -1.66 -2.49
N UNK A 33 19.70 -1.38 -2.09
CA UNK A 33 20.56 -2.27 -1.53
C UNK A 33 20.24 -2.62 -0.12
N ALA A 34 19.00 -2.89 -0.02
CA ALA A 34 18.52 -3.33 1.30
C ALA A 34 18.84 -4.82 1.55
N UNK A 35 18.99 -4.95 2.67
CA UNK A 35 19.38 -6.25 2.94
C UNK A 35 18.28 -7.23 2.94
N ARG A 36 17.20 -6.74 3.38
CA ARG A 36 16.05 -7.61 3.54
C ARG A 36 14.77 -6.80 3.35
N VAL A 37 13.91 -7.19 2.40
CA VAL A 37 12.65 -6.51 2.13
C VAL A 37 11.51 -7.51 2.32
N ARG A 38 10.57 -7.17 3.22
CA ARG A 38 9.42 -8.03 3.51
C ARG A 38 8.13 -7.29 3.19
N PRO A 39 7.35 -7.73 2.20
CA PRO A 39 6.00 -7.19 2.02
C PRO A 39 5.09 -7.70 3.15
N ILE A 40 4.33 -6.77 3.74
CA ILE A 40 3.36 -7.08 4.79
C ILE A 40 1.96 -6.72 4.27
N TYR A 41 1.09 -7.69 4.23
CA TYR A 41 -0.34 -7.51 3.93
C TYR A 41 -1.11 -7.61 5.24
N ILE A 42 -1.96 -6.62 5.52
CA ILE A 42 -2.77 -6.62 6.74
C ILE A 42 -4.25 -6.56 6.36
N SER A 43 -4.97 -7.64 6.61
CA SER A 43 -6.41 -7.73 6.42
C SER A 43 -7.11 -6.96 7.55
N VAL A 44 -8.13 -6.18 7.20
CA VAL A 44 -8.97 -5.46 8.17
C VAL A 44 -10.47 -5.77 7.96
N GLY A 45 -10.81 -6.65 7.02
CA GLY A 45 -12.18 -7.11 6.81
C GLY A 45 -12.91 -6.44 5.65
N PHE A 46 -12.21 -5.91 4.64
CA PHE A 46 -12.85 -5.24 3.51
C PHE A 46 -13.25 -6.24 2.42
N ALA A 47 -14.32 -5.89 1.69
CA ALA A 47 -14.93 -6.77 0.68
C ALA A 47 -13.98 -7.15 -0.47
N TRP A 48 -12.99 -6.30 -0.78
CA TRP A 48 -12.09 -6.54 -1.92
C TRP A 48 -10.81 -7.31 -1.54
N GLU A 49 -10.60 -7.63 -0.28
CA GLU A 49 -9.33 -8.18 0.22
C GLU A 49 -8.96 -9.53 -0.39
N THR A 50 -9.96 -10.37 -0.69
CA THR A 50 -9.69 -11.67 -1.33
C THR A 50 -9.02 -11.47 -2.70
N ALA A 51 -9.56 -10.55 -3.51
CA ALA A 51 -8.98 -10.24 -4.82
C ALA A 51 -7.63 -9.54 -4.68
N GLU A 52 -7.52 -8.63 -3.70
CA GLU A 52 -6.31 -7.89 -3.41
C GLU A 52 -5.15 -8.85 -3.04
N LEU A 53 -5.41 -9.78 -2.16
CA LEU A 53 -4.40 -10.76 -1.75
C LEU A 53 -4.03 -11.71 -2.88
N ALA A 54 -4.98 -12.09 -3.70
CA ALA A 54 -4.70 -12.89 -4.90
C ALA A 54 -3.80 -12.15 -5.91
N UNK A 55 -3.97 -10.86 -6.06
CA UNK A 55 -3.22 -10.11 -6.85
C UNK A 55 -1.89 -9.93 -6.33
N LEU A 56 -1.78 -9.70 -5.03
CA LEU A 56 -0.48 -9.55 -4.36
C LEU A 56 0.40 -10.80 -4.49
N ASN A 57 -0.16 -11.96 -4.30
CA ASN A 57 0.61 -13.20 -4.44
C ASN A 57 1.20 -13.35 -5.85
N ARG A 58 0.45 -12.98 -6.88
CA ARG A 58 0.95 -13.04 -8.26
C ARG A 58 2.01 -11.97 -8.52
N LEU A 59 1.77 -10.77 -7.99
CA LEU A 59 2.70 -9.64 -8.13
C LEU A 59 4.09 -10.01 -7.59
N VAL A 60 4.14 -10.49 -6.34
CA VAL A 60 5.44 -10.79 -5.71
C VAL A 60 6.13 -12.02 -6.29
N ALA A 61 5.39 -12.85 -7.05
CA ALA A 61 5.97 -14.00 -7.75
C ALA A 61 6.54 -13.61 -9.12
N SER A 62 6.40 -12.36 -9.53
CA SER A 62 6.80 -11.87 -10.85
C SER A 62 8.00 -10.91 -10.73
N PRO A 63 8.82 -10.79 -11.80
CA PRO A 63 9.81 -9.71 -11.79
C PRO A 63 9.15 -8.35 -11.62
N PRO A 64 9.81 -7.40 -10.95
CA PRO A 64 11.17 -7.42 -10.41
C PRO A 64 11.28 -7.95 -8.97
N PHE A 65 10.27 -8.60 -8.42
CA PHE A 65 10.13 -8.88 -6.98
C PHE A 65 10.75 -10.20 -6.52
N VAL A 66 11.56 -10.81 -7.32
CA VAL A 66 12.08 -12.17 -7.06
C VAL A 66 13.03 -12.32 -5.86
N UNK A 67 13.45 -11.28 -5.19
CA UNK A 67 14.38 -11.27 -4.22
C UNK A 67 13.95 -10.81 -2.87
N ILE A 68 12.72 -10.86 -2.82
CA ILE A 68 12.20 -10.37 -1.55
C ILE A 68 11.68 -11.51 -0.66
N ASP A 69 11.43 -11.20 0.63
CA ASP A 69 10.90 -12.20 1.57
C ASP A 69 9.43 -12.57 1.24
N UNK A 70 8.94 -13.51 1.73
CA UNK A 70 7.63 -13.86 1.63
C UNK A 70 6.79 -12.89 2.33
N ILE A 71 5.52 -12.95 1.74
CA ILE A 71 4.53 -12.04 2.29
C ILE A 71 4.13 -12.42 3.73
N UNK A 72 4.17 -11.54 4.72
CA UNK A 72 3.73 -11.69 5.88
C UNK A 72 2.40 -11.34 5.85
N LYS A 73 1.39 -12.17 6.10
CA LYS A 73 -0.05 -11.92 6.16
C LYS A 73 -0.45 -11.76 7.62
N LEU A 74 -1.00 -10.60 7.93
CA LEU A 74 -1.44 -10.27 9.27
C LEU A 74 -2.93 -9.93 9.24
N ASN A 75 -3.57 -9.88 10.40
CA ASN A 75 -4.99 -9.57 10.52
C ASN A 75 -5.23 -8.60 11.69
N VAL A 76 -6.05 -7.59 11.46
CA VAL A 76 -6.62 -6.71 12.48
C VAL A 76 -8.12 -6.64 12.20
N ASP A 77 -8.91 -7.31 13.03
CA ASP A 77 -10.36 -7.27 12.85
C ASP A 77 -10.87 -5.87 13.21
N MET A 78 -11.48 -5.18 12.25
CA MET A 78 -12.07 -3.85 12.42
C MET A 78 -13.61 -3.86 12.18
N UNK A 79 -14.04 -4.87 12.06
CA UNK A 79 -15.31 -4.98 11.82
C UNK A 79 -16.21 -4.61 12.89
N ASP A 80 -15.78 -4.57 14.14
CA ASP A 80 -16.52 -4.03 15.29
C ASP A 80 -16.62 -2.50 15.25
N ILE A 81 -15.71 -1.85 14.57
CA ILE A 81 -15.68 -0.39 14.40
C ILE A 81 -16.27 0.01 13.04
N TYR A 82 -15.82 -0.63 11.96
CA TYR A 82 -16.32 -0.36 10.61
C TYR A 82 -17.60 -1.17 10.32
N THR A 83 -18.53 -1.18 11.09
CA THR A 83 -19.75 -2.00 11.05
C THR A 83 -20.14 -2.54 9.64
N THR A 84 -21.04 -3.49 9.58
CA THR A 84 -21.53 -4.08 8.32
C THR A 84 -22.18 -3.06 7.37
N SER A 85 -22.49 -1.85 7.85
CA SER A 85 -22.99 -0.74 7.01
C SER A 85 -21.90 0.05 6.24
N UNK A 86 -20.56 0.01 6.55
CA UNK A 86 -19.58 0.63 5.92
C UNK A 86 -19.55 0.15 4.60
N TRP A 87 -19.43 1.05 3.71
CA TRP A 87 -19.35 0.75 2.29
C TRP A 87 -18.20 -0.22 1.97
N ALA A 88 -17.09 -0.07 2.66
CA ALA A 88 -15.88 -0.89 2.44
C ALA A 88 -16.10 -2.35 2.86
N VAL A 89 -16.89 -2.57 3.90
CA VAL A 89 -17.20 -3.92 4.39
C VAL A 89 -18.26 -4.57 3.49
N ARG A 90 -19.27 -3.79 3.04
CA ARG A 90 -20.33 -4.30 2.16
C ARG A 90 -19.87 -4.53 0.71
N GLY A 91 -18.83 -3.83 0.27
CA GLY A 91 -18.41 -3.90 -1.12
C GLY A 91 -19.18 -2.96 -2.05
N ASP A 92 -19.70 -1.87 -1.49
CA ASP A 92 -20.44 -0.85 -2.23
C ASP A 92 -19.60 0.44 -2.30
N PRO A 93 -18.51 0.46 -3.06
CA PRO A 93 -17.59 1.60 -3.01
C PRO A 93 -18.24 2.89 -3.53
N PRO A 94 -17.71 4.03 -3.09
CA PRO A 94 -18.17 5.31 -3.61
C PRO A 94 -18.17 5.37 -5.12
N ALA A 95 -19.17 6.07 -5.66
CA ALA A 95 -19.41 6.18 -7.09
C ALA A 95 -18.22 6.85 -7.81
N TYR A 96 -18.22 6.74 -9.13
CA TYR A 96 -17.14 7.17 -10.00
C TYR A 96 -16.70 8.62 -9.74
N ASP A 97 -17.65 9.52 -9.55
CA ASP A 97 -17.39 10.95 -9.39
C ASP A 97 -17.16 11.40 -7.94
N THR A 98 -17.11 10.45 -7.00
CA THR A 98 -16.96 10.79 -5.58
C THR A 98 -15.56 11.37 -5.31
N PRO A 99 -15.45 12.48 -4.55
CA PRO A 99 -14.14 13.01 -4.17
C PRO A 99 -13.30 12.02 -3.36
N ASP A 100 -11.99 12.14 -3.47
CA ASP A 100 -11.07 11.24 -2.77
C ASP A 100 -11.18 11.33 -1.24
N SER A 101 -11.61 12.49 -0.72
CA SER A 101 -11.86 12.65 0.73
C SER A 101 -12.89 11.65 1.26
N ASP A 102 -13.83 11.23 0.42
CA ASP A 102 -14.97 10.40 0.85
C ASP A 102 -14.63 8.91 0.94
N VAL A 103 -13.41 8.52 0.54
CA VAL A 103 -12.94 7.14 0.73
C VAL A 103 -12.10 6.98 1.99
N TYR A 104 -12.09 7.98 2.87
CA TYR A 104 -11.33 7.92 4.11
C TYR A 104 -11.90 6.85 5.05
N LEU A 105 -11.02 5.99 5.51
CA LEU A 105 -11.33 4.91 6.46
C LEU A 105 -10.65 5.29 7.78
N VAL A 106 -11.44 5.85 8.69
CA VAL A 106 -10.96 6.52 9.92
C VAL A 106 -10.06 5.58 10.73
N GLY A 107 -8.81 6.01 10.97
CA GLY A 107 -7.87 5.27 11.80
C GLY A 107 -7.22 4.06 11.14
N ARG A 108 -7.50 3.83 9.85
CA ARG A 108 -6.95 2.65 9.16
C ARG A 108 -5.43 2.64 9.20
N ASN A 109 -4.78 3.74 8.84
CA ASN A 109 -3.32 3.78 8.82
C ASN A 109 -2.74 3.61 10.23
N ALA A 110 -3.39 4.16 11.26
CA ALA A 110 -2.94 3.97 12.65
C ALA A 110 -2.92 2.50 13.02
N MET A 111 -3.98 1.76 12.68
CA MET A 111 -4.07 0.33 13.00
C MET A 111 -3.07 -0.49 12.19
N LEU A 112 -2.92 -0.19 10.90
CA LEU A 112 -1.94 -0.89 10.05
C LEU A 112 -0.52 -0.69 10.58
N LEU A 113 -0.15 0.55 10.92
CA LEU A 113 1.18 0.87 11.43
C LEU A 113 1.44 0.21 12.78
N THR A 114 0.44 0.22 13.68
CA THR A 114 0.57 -0.43 14.98
C THR A 114 0.83 -1.93 14.81
N LYS A 115 0.01 -2.60 14.00
CA LYS A 115 0.14 -4.05 13.78
C LYS A 115 1.49 -4.40 13.14
N ALA A 116 1.89 -3.61 12.12
CA ALA A 116 3.16 -3.82 11.44
C ALA A 116 4.34 -3.61 12.40
N SER A 117 4.27 -2.59 13.28
CA SER A 117 5.37 -2.29 14.21
C SER A 117 5.57 -3.41 15.24
N VAL A 118 4.47 -3.98 15.75
CA VAL A 118 4.57 -5.13 16.66
C VAL A 118 5.27 -6.30 15.95
N TYR A 119 4.86 -6.56 14.70
CA TYR A 119 5.51 -7.60 13.89
C TYR A 119 7.01 -7.29 13.71
N CYS A 120 7.33 -6.05 13.37
CA CYS A 120 8.70 -5.61 13.11
C CYS A 120 9.59 -5.81 14.36
N ALA A 121 9.09 -5.41 15.52
CA ALA A 121 9.82 -5.57 16.79
C ALA A 121 10.12 -7.05 17.08
N HIS A 122 9.17 -7.95 16.76
CA HIS A 122 9.37 -9.39 16.99
C HIS A 122 10.32 -10.04 15.97
N HIS A 123 10.49 -9.44 14.78
CA HIS A 123 11.23 -10.08 13.68
C HIS A 123 12.47 -9.30 13.24
N GLY A 124 12.85 -8.28 13.99
CA GLY A 124 14.09 -7.52 13.75
C GLY A 124 14.06 -6.63 12.51
N PHE A 125 12.91 -6.00 12.25
CA PHE A 125 12.80 -4.95 11.23
C PHE A 125 12.76 -3.60 11.93
N ASP A 126 13.53 -2.64 11.43
CA ASP A 126 13.65 -1.31 12.03
C ASP A 126 12.94 -0.23 11.20
N ARG A 127 12.49 -0.59 9.99
CA ARG A 127 11.93 0.38 9.07
C ARG A 127 10.64 -0.15 8.44
N ILE A 128 9.58 0.66 8.49
CA ILE A 128 8.30 0.40 7.85
C ILE A 128 8.09 1.43 6.75
N VAL A 129 7.60 1.01 5.59
CA VAL A 129 7.37 1.89 4.47
C VAL A 129 5.88 1.87 4.08
N UNK A 130 5.22 3.02 4.04
CA UNK A 130 3.90 3.14 3.74
C UNK A 130 3.82 3.91 2.57
N GLY A 131 2.81 3.76 1.67
CA GLY A 131 2.63 4.33 0.35
C GLY A 131 1.70 5.52 0.27
N THR A 132 1.94 6.56 1.02
CA THR A 132 1.19 7.82 0.90
C THR A 132 1.72 8.66 -0.26
N LEU A 133 0.84 9.42 -0.93
CA LEU A 133 1.19 10.27 -2.07
C LEU A 133 0.93 11.75 -1.75
N ALA A 134 1.50 12.62 -2.58
CA ALA A 134 1.23 14.06 -2.51
C ALA A 134 -0.27 14.34 -2.70
N GLY A 135 -0.80 15.24 -1.90
CA GLY A 135 -2.20 15.62 -1.96
C GLY A 135 -3.15 14.66 -1.24
N ASN A 136 -2.63 13.65 -0.56
CA ASN A 136 -3.47 12.76 0.25
C ASN A 136 -4.18 13.58 1.34
N PRO A 137 -5.53 13.61 1.38
CA PRO A 137 -6.25 14.48 2.30
C PRO A 137 -6.43 13.91 3.71
N PHE A 138 -5.96 12.70 3.96
CA PHE A 138 -6.30 12.00 5.21
C PHE A 138 -5.37 12.42 6.36
N PRO A 139 -5.92 12.71 7.55
CA PRO A 139 -5.08 13.14 8.69
C PRO A 139 -4.07 12.07 9.13
N ASP A 140 -4.38 10.79 8.93
CA ASP A 140 -3.47 9.69 9.28
C ASP A 140 -2.48 9.36 8.15
N ALA A 141 -2.28 10.30 7.22
CA ALA A 141 -1.28 10.19 6.15
C ALA A 141 -0.26 11.35 6.16
N THR A 142 -0.36 12.25 7.15
CA THR A 142 0.52 13.43 7.23
C THR A 142 1.90 13.06 7.78
N PRO A 143 2.96 13.82 7.41
CA PRO A 143 4.29 13.59 8.00
C PRO A 143 4.29 13.70 9.53
N ASP A 144 3.55 14.65 10.08
CA ASP A 144 3.46 14.82 11.54
C ASP A 144 2.88 13.58 12.20
N PHE A 145 1.81 13.02 11.63
CA PHE A 145 1.23 11.78 12.14
C PHE A 145 2.23 10.63 12.07
N MET A 146 2.94 10.47 10.93
CA MET A 146 3.91 9.38 10.77
C MET A 146 5.05 9.49 11.78
N ASN A 147 5.56 10.70 12.03
CA ASN A 147 6.61 10.92 13.01
C ASN A 147 6.12 10.62 14.44
N ALA A 148 4.93 11.09 14.79
CA ALA A 148 4.35 10.83 16.12
C ALA A 148 4.12 9.33 16.34
N MET A 149 3.61 8.63 15.32
CA MET A 149 3.41 7.16 15.41
C MET A 149 4.73 6.44 15.59
N ALA A 150 5.75 6.80 14.80
CA ALA A 150 7.07 6.17 14.90
C ALA A 150 7.64 6.35 16.31
N GLN A 151 7.50 7.55 16.88
CA GLN A 151 7.99 7.84 18.22
C GLN A 151 7.23 7.04 19.28
N ALA A 152 5.90 7.06 19.22
CA ALA A 152 5.06 6.36 20.21
C ALA A 152 5.32 4.85 20.17
N LEU A 153 5.38 4.27 18.96
CA LEU A 153 5.59 2.83 18.79
C LEU A 153 7.00 2.42 19.21
N SER A 154 8.01 3.25 18.90
CA SER A 154 9.39 2.96 19.35
C SER A 154 9.49 2.92 20.87
N LEU A 155 8.84 3.86 21.55
CA LEU A 155 8.82 3.90 23.02
C LEU A 155 8.06 2.69 23.59
N GLY A 156 6.86 2.44 23.07
CA GLY A 156 6.00 1.38 23.61
C GLY A 156 6.53 -0.03 23.39
N LEU A 157 7.27 -0.22 22.31
CA LEU A 157 7.82 -1.54 21.96
C LEU A 157 9.28 -1.72 22.44
N ALA A 158 9.89 -0.68 23.00
CA ALA A 158 11.32 -0.65 23.34
C ALA A 158 12.19 -1.11 22.16
N HIS A 159 11.79 -0.72 20.92
CA HIS A 159 12.44 -1.11 19.67
C HIS A 159 12.37 0.05 18.69
N GLY A 160 13.51 0.49 18.18
CA GLY A 160 13.55 1.64 17.27
C GLY A 160 12.84 1.33 15.95
N ILE A 161 11.75 2.06 15.68
CA ILE A 161 10.97 1.92 14.44
C ILE A 161 11.03 3.27 13.69
N THR A 162 11.36 3.22 12.41
CA THR A 162 11.17 4.38 11.52
C THR A 162 10.01 4.09 10.57
N ILE A 163 9.18 5.11 10.33
CA ILE A 163 8.09 5.03 9.34
C ILE A 163 8.46 5.97 8.20
N ALA A 164 8.63 5.41 7.01
CA ALA A 164 9.05 6.17 5.84
C ALA A 164 7.96 6.20 4.78
N THR A 165 7.82 7.34 4.12
CA THR A 165 6.84 7.56 3.06
C THR A 165 7.55 8.11 1.81
N PRO A 166 8.35 7.28 1.11
CA PRO A 166 9.19 7.78 0.00
C PRO A 166 8.41 8.42 -1.15
N LEU A 167 7.12 8.12 -1.27
CA LEU A 167 6.27 8.65 -2.34
C LEU A 167 5.46 9.89 -1.93
N ALA A 168 5.67 10.41 -0.70
CA ALA A 168 4.80 11.47 -0.16
C ALA A 168 4.82 12.77 -0.97
N GLU A 169 5.89 13.03 -1.71
CA GLU A 169 5.99 14.24 -2.53
C GLU A 169 5.64 13.98 -4.01
N TYR A 170 5.30 12.75 -4.38
CA TYR A 170 5.01 12.36 -5.76
C TYR A 170 3.52 12.36 -6.04
N ARG A 171 3.11 13.01 -7.13
CA ARG A 171 1.76 12.83 -7.68
C ARG A 171 1.71 11.49 -8.42
N LYS A 172 0.53 10.97 -8.51
CA LYS A 172 0.33 9.64 -9.12
C LYS A 172 0.93 9.50 -10.54
N UNK A 173 1.05 10.47 -11.22
CA UNK A 173 1.61 10.57 -12.46
C UNK A 173 3.03 10.35 -12.46
N UNK A 174 3.70 10.61 -11.42
CA UNK A 174 4.96 10.42 -11.24
C UNK A 174 5.31 9.10 -10.80
N VAL A 175 4.41 8.51 -9.93
CA VAL A 175 4.55 7.14 -9.44
C VAL A 175 4.44 6.12 -10.58
N ILE A 176 3.50 6.34 -11.51
CA ILE A 176 3.35 5.45 -12.67
C ILE A 176 4.64 5.43 -13.51
N LYS A 177 5.20 6.60 -13.80
CA LYS A 177 6.44 6.69 -14.58
C LYS A 177 7.60 5.97 -13.87
N LEU A 178 7.67 6.12 -12.56
CA LEU A 178 8.69 5.46 -11.75
C LEU A 178 8.49 3.94 -11.79
N GLY A 179 7.25 3.50 -11.67
CA GLY A 179 6.92 2.07 -11.75
C GLY A 179 7.31 1.46 -13.11
N GLU A 180 7.08 2.18 -14.19
CA GLU A 180 7.53 1.74 -15.51
C GLU A 180 9.06 1.59 -15.57
N UNK A 181 9.63 2.52 -14.97
CA UNK A 181 10.93 2.52 -14.94
C UNK A 181 11.55 1.48 -14.16
N LEU A 182 10.87 0.98 -13.19
CA LEU A 182 11.32 -0.13 -12.34
C LEU A 182 10.78 -1.50 -12.79
N GLY A 183 10.05 -1.54 -13.88
CA GLY A 183 9.52 -2.79 -14.43
C GLY A 183 8.36 -3.36 -13.64
N VAL A 184 7.58 -2.52 -12.97
CA VAL A 184 6.40 -2.98 -12.21
C VAL A 184 5.34 -3.51 -13.19
N PRO A 185 4.88 -4.76 -13.03
CA PRO A 185 3.83 -5.30 -13.92
C PRO A 185 2.47 -4.74 -13.51
N PHE A 186 2.10 -3.60 -14.11
CA PHE A 186 0.86 -2.89 -13.74
C PHE A 186 -0.41 -3.73 -13.93
N GLU A 187 -0.37 -4.72 -14.84
CA GLU A 187 -1.47 -5.67 -15.02
C GLU A 187 -1.71 -6.54 -13.79
N LEU A 188 -0.71 -6.63 -12.90
CA LEU A 188 -0.82 -7.36 -11.64
C LEU A 188 -1.06 -6.43 -10.45
N THR A 189 -1.57 -5.21 -10.71
CA THR A 189 -1.93 -4.29 -9.61
C THR A 189 -3.45 -4.09 -9.55
N LEU A 190 -3.99 -3.90 -8.34
CA LEU A 190 -5.42 -3.76 -8.10
C LEU A 190 -5.73 -2.44 -7.39
N SER A 191 -6.33 -1.51 -8.12
CA SER A 191 -6.82 -0.25 -7.52
C SER A 191 -8.29 -0.33 -7.13
N CYS A 192 -9.02 -1.24 -7.73
CA CYS A 192 -10.49 -1.34 -7.65
C CYS A 192 -10.98 -1.79 -6.27
N MET A 193 -12.03 -1.13 -5.77
CA MET A 193 -12.67 -1.49 -4.49
C MET A 193 -13.87 -2.42 -4.66
N ARG A 194 -14.20 -2.80 -5.92
CA ARG A 194 -15.26 -3.80 -6.21
C ARG A 194 -14.83 -4.63 -7.43
N PRO A 195 -13.71 -5.36 -7.30
CA PRO A 195 -13.23 -6.16 -8.43
C PRO A 195 -14.17 -7.32 -8.73
N LYS A 196 -14.18 -7.74 -10.00
CA LYS A 196 -14.91 -8.94 -10.45
C LYS A 196 -13.86 -9.93 -11.00
N GLY A 197 -13.53 -10.89 -10.21
CA GLY A 197 -12.36 -11.72 -10.50
C GLY A 197 -11.11 -10.85 -10.57
N ASP A 198 -10.39 -10.93 -11.66
CA ASP A 198 -9.17 -10.11 -11.91
C ASP A 198 -9.43 -8.76 -12.57
N UNK A 199 -10.50 -8.39 -12.83
CA UNK A 199 -10.83 -7.19 -13.48
C UNK A 199 -11.24 -6.16 -12.53
N HIS A 200 -10.93 -5.01 -12.94
CA HIS A 200 -11.43 -3.83 -12.23
C HIS A 200 -12.88 -3.58 -12.62
N CYS A 201 -13.71 -3.03 -11.71
CA CYS A 201 -15.13 -2.79 -12.03
C CYS A 201 -15.31 -1.70 -13.12
N GLY A 202 -14.41 -0.72 -13.18
CA GLY A 202 -14.49 0.42 -14.10
C GLY A 202 -15.37 1.56 -13.60
N LEU A 203 -16.09 1.37 -12.49
CA LEU A 203 -17.16 2.29 -12.06
C LEU A 203 -16.98 2.89 -10.66
N CYS A 204 -15.94 2.53 -9.93
CA CYS A 204 -15.70 3.14 -8.60
C CYS A 204 -14.69 4.29 -8.72
N SER A 205 -14.66 5.14 -7.70
CA SER A 205 -13.76 6.32 -7.69
C SER A 205 -12.29 5.93 -7.84
N LYS A 206 -11.86 4.78 -7.34
CA LYS A 206 -10.45 4.36 -7.49
C LYS A 206 -10.14 3.86 -8.92
N CYS A 207 -11.14 3.39 -9.66
CA CYS A 207 -10.95 3.13 -11.09
C CYS A 207 -10.80 4.44 -11.86
N ARG A 208 -11.56 5.51 -11.50
CA ARG A 208 -11.40 6.84 -12.07
C ARG A 208 -10.00 7.38 -11.78
N GLU A 209 -9.61 7.39 -10.50
CA GLU A 209 -8.29 7.90 -10.08
C GLU A 209 -7.16 7.24 -10.87
N ARG A 210 -7.25 5.90 -11.04
CA ARG A 210 -6.25 5.16 -11.82
C ARG A 210 -6.25 5.56 -13.28
N ARG A 211 -7.43 5.58 -13.92
CA ARG A 211 -7.56 5.97 -15.34
C ARG A 211 -6.99 7.38 -15.58
N ASP A 212 -7.39 8.32 -14.72
CA ASP A 212 -6.97 9.72 -14.87
C ASP A 212 -5.45 9.83 -14.72
N ALA A 213 -4.87 9.13 -13.74
CA ALA A 213 -3.42 9.16 -13.54
C ALA A 213 -2.65 8.57 -14.73
N PHE A 214 -3.13 7.48 -15.33
CA PHE A 214 -2.51 6.92 -16.54
C PHE A 214 -2.66 7.88 -17.73
N SER A 215 -3.81 8.56 -17.87
CA SER A 215 -4.03 9.50 -18.97
C SER A 215 -3.09 10.71 -18.91
N GLU A 216 -2.55 11.04 -17.74
CA GLU A 216 -1.53 12.09 -17.57
C GLU A 216 -0.12 11.60 -17.95
N THR A 217 -0.01 10.38 -18.37
CA THR A 217 1.28 9.79 -18.80
C THR A 217 1.18 9.31 -20.26
N UNK A 218 2.03 8.87 -20.73
CA UNK A 218 2.02 8.33 -21.95
C UNK A 218 1.99 6.94 -21.96
N ILE A 219 1.82 6.32 -20.75
CA ILE A 219 1.84 4.87 -20.52
C ILE A 219 0.41 4.34 -20.60
N CYS A 220 0.18 3.29 -21.36
CA CYS A 220 -1.15 2.68 -21.42
C CYS A 220 -1.42 1.86 -20.16
N ASP A 221 -2.62 2.03 -19.57
CA ASP A 221 -3.02 1.19 -18.45
C ASP A 221 -3.36 -0.21 -18.96
N PRO A 222 -2.64 -1.25 -18.55
CA PRO A 222 -2.88 -2.61 -19.02
C PRO A 222 -4.06 -3.31 -18.34
N THR A 223 -4.74 -2.67 -17.35
CA THR A 223 -5.79 -3.34 -16.59
C THR A 223 -7.07 -3.51 -17.40
N LYS A 224 -7.70 -4.61 -17.16
CA LYS A 224 -9.01 -4.91 -17.80
C LYS A 224 -10.14 -4.39 -16.91
N UNK A 225 -11.12 -3.74 -17.29
CA UNK A 225 -12.24 -3.22 -16.60
C UNK A 225 -13.41 -4.05 -16.92
N UNK A 226 -14.28 -4.11 -16.09
CA UNK A 226 -15.40 -4.84 -16.27
C UNK A 226 -16.42 -4.17 -16.98
N ALA A 227 -16.69 -2.93 -16.73
CA ALA A 227 -17.57 -1.98 -17.43
C ALA A 227 -16.75 -0.82 -18.00
N LYS A 228 -17.26 -0.20 -19.07
CA LYS A 228 -16.63 1.02 -19.57
C LYS A 228 -16.92 2.17 -18.59
N PRO A 229 -15.91 3.01 -18.29
CA PRO A 229 -16.14 4.20 -17.46
C PRO A 229 -17.16 5.14 -18.10
N PRO A 230 -17.87 5.95 -17.29
CA PRO A 230 -18.72 7.03 -17.85
C PRO A 230 -17.88 8.00 -18.71
N UNK A 231 -18.50 8.31 -19.68
CA UNK A 231 -17.91 9.19 -20.54
C UNK A 231 -17.70 10.44 -19.93
#